data_8830aae6fa40162ce13c15d498beba0c
#
_entry.id   8830aae6fa40162ce13c15d498beba0c
#
_cell.length_a   1.000
_cell.length_b   1.000
_cell.length_c   1.000
_cell.angle_alpha   90.00
_cell.angle_beta   90.00
_cell.angle_gamma   90.00
#
_symmetry.space_group_name_H-M   'P 1'
#
loop_
_entity.id
_entity.type
_entity.pdbx_description
1 polymer ?
#
loop_
_entity_poly.entity_id
_entity_poly.type
_entity_poly.pdbx_seq_one_letter_code
_entity_poly.pdbx_strand_id
1 'polypeptide(L)'
;MNQSLIEKILDYAVSHGGDFAEVFYEDTEKSDILLLGEKILNCSSGRERGVGIRIFSGLQSTYLHTSDCSEKGIFQLMSSWNGGKGTIPRESFSVDRKTGKGQKHFWEKAGMERKLEMMRRGICAGKDTDSAITQMRAKYIDMDQWVTIANTEGVFARDHRMKTRLHLTAYAEADGECQTSYVGPGAMKGFEFYDQIDVEAYARKAAMSAKA
;
A
#
# COMPACT_ATOMS: atom_id res chain seq x y z
N MET A 1 14.97 -4.25 -4.44
CA MET A 1 16.31 -4.72 -3.98
C MET A 1 16.70 -5.95 -4.80
N ASN A 2 17.98 -6.14 -5.12
CA ASN A 2 18.44 -7.34 -5.83
C ASN A 2 18.71 -8.50 -4.84
N GLN A 3 18.65 -9.73 -5.35
CA GLN A 3 18.81 -10.94 -4.54
C GLN A 3 20.21 -11.04 -3.92
N SER A 4 21.26 -10.70 -4.67
CA SER A 4 22.64 -10.78 -4.16
C SER A 4 22.89 -9.87 -2.94
N LEU A 5 22.27 -8.67 -2.91
CA LEU A 5 22.37 -7.79 -1.77
C LEU A 5 21.64 -8.38 -0.53
N ILE A 6 20.48 -8.99 -0.75
CA ILE A 6 19.71 -9.66 0.32
C ILE A 6 20.53 -10.83 0.91
N GLU A 7 21.14 -11.63 0.05
CA GLU A 7 22.02 -12.75 0.49
C GLU A 7 23.20 -12.24 1.34
N LYS A 8 23.87 -11.17 0.91
CA LYS A 8 24.94 -10.52 1.69
C LYS A 8 24.46 -10.04 3.06
N ILE A 9 23.25 -9.47 3.14
CA ILE A 9 22.66 -9.00 4.42
C ILE A 9 22.43 -10.18 5.36
N LEU A 10 21.82 -11.25 4.86
CA LEU A 10 21.55 -12.45 5.65
C LEU A 10 22.84 -13.13 6.09
N ASP A 11 23.83 -13.23 5.20
CA ASP A 11 25.16 -13.75 5.51
C ASP A 11 25.88 -12.94 6.59
N TYR A 12 25.80 -11.62 6.51
CA TYR A 12 26.37 -10.74 7.52
C TYR A 12 25.73 -11.00 8.90
N ALA A 13 24.38 -11.06 8.95
CA ALA A 13 23.68 -11.27 10.20
C ALA A 13 24.09 -12.59 10.89
N VAL A 14 24.16 -13.69 10.14
CA VAL A 14 24.53 -15.01 10.67
C VAL A 14 26.01 -15.06 11.06
N SER A 15 26.91 -14.50 10.23
CA SER A 15 28.35 -14.48 10.52
C SER A 15 28.71 -13.66 11.78
N HIS A 16 27.84 -12.75 12.20
CA HIS A 16 27.99 -11.94 13.42
C HIS A 16 27.20 -12.48 14.62
N GLY A 17 26.72 -13.72 14.57
CA GLY A 17 26.12 -14.42 15.71
C GLY A 17 24.58 -14.32 15.75
N GLY A 18 23.92 -14.09 14.62
CA GLY A 18 22.50 -14.34 14.49
C GLY A 18 22.21 -15.82 14.22
N ASP A 19 21.23 -16.38 14.89
CA ASP A 19 20.71 -17.74 14.64
C ASP A 19 19.73 -17.75 13.48
N PHE A 20 18.95 -16.66 13.33
CA PHE A 20 18.00 -16.45 12.26
C PHE A 20 18.01 -14.98 11.86
N ALA A 21 17.88 -14.69 10.59
CA ALA A 21 17.67 -13.34 10.07
C ALA A 21 16.61 -13.31 8.98
N GLU A 22 15.86 -12.22 8.97
CA GLU A 22 14.82 -11.92 7.96
C GLU A 22 15.03 -10.51 7.42
N VAL A 23 14.90 -10.37 6.11
CA VAL A 23 14.90 -9.09 5.41
C VAL A 23 13.50 -8.86 4.85
N PHE A 24 12.92 -7.71 5.19
CA PHE A 24 11.70 -7.16 4.60
C PHE A 24 12.07 -5.89 3.82
N TYR A 25 11.84 -5.90 2.52
CA TYR A 25 12.01 -4.73 1.66
C TYR A 25 10.66 -4.32 1.11
N GLU A 26 10.37 -3.03 1.19
CA GLU A 26 9.15 -2.42 0.66
C GLU A 26 9.48 -1.24 -0.25
N ASP A 27 8.72 -1.13 -1.33
CA ASP A 27 8.71 0.01 -2.25
C ASP A 27 7.25 0.27 -2.63
N THR A 28 6.67 1.32 -2.07
CA THR A 28 5.24 1.61 -2.14
C THR A 28 5.02 3.03 -2.66
N GLU A 29 4.29 3.14 -3.76
CA GLU A 29 3.76 4.41 -4.27
C GLU A 29 2.30 4.55 -3.82
N LYS A 30 1.94 5.73 -3.34
CA LYS A 30 0.57 6.04 -2.90
C LYS A 30 0.09 7.33 -3.53
N SER A 31 -1.20 7.45 -3.82
CA SER A 31 -1.84 8.72 -4.09
C SER A 31 -3.12 8.88 -3.30
N ASP A 32 -3.42 10.11 -2.89
CA ASP A 32 -4.62 10.51 -2.16
C ASP A 32 -5.17 11.79 -2.77
N ILE A 33 -6.41 11.74 -3.25
CA ILE A 33 -7.10 12.88 -3.85
C ILE A 33 -8.41 13.08 -3.11
N LEU A 34 -8.68 14.31 -2.69
CA LEU A 34 -9.90 14.69 -2.00
C LEU A 34 -10.59 15.83 -2.75
N LEU A 35 -11.80 15.59 -3.19
CA LEU A 35 -12.70 16.58 -3.75
C LEU A 35 -13.88 16.87 -2.80
N LEU A 36 -14.28 18.13 -2.74
CA LEU A 36 -15.50 18.59 -2.10
C LEU A 36 -16.28 19.40 -3.14
N GLY A 37 -17.35 18.84 -3.69
CA GLY A 37 -17.95 19.37 -4.92
C GLY A 37 -16.88 19.41 -6.02
N GLU A 38 -16.74 20.53 -6.68
CA GLU A 38 -15.73 20.72 -7.74
C GLU A 38 -14.33 21.07 -7.20
N LYS A 39 -14.22 21.42 -5.91
CA LYS A 39 -12.97 21.91 -5.32
C LYS A 39 -12.07 20.78 -4.91
N ILE A 40 -10.82 20.81 -5.38
CA ILE A 40 -9.76 19.93 -4.89
C ILE A 40 -9.28 20.45 -3.54
N LEU A 41 -9.48 19.66 -2.49
CA LEU A 41 -9.00 19.99 -1.13
C LEU A 41 -7.64 19.40 -0.85
N ASN A 42 -7.35 18.23 -1.38
CA ASN A 42 -6.06 17.57 -1.28
C ASN A 42 -5.74 16.83 -2.57
N CYS A 43 -4.47 16.86 -2.93
CA CYS A 43 -3.92 16.04 -3.99
C CYS A 43 -2.46 15.76 -3.64
N SER A 44 -2.21 14.59 -3.12
CA SER A 44 -0.88 14.17 -2.71
C SER A 44 -0.49 12.85 -3.33
N SER A 45 0.79 12.71 -3.62
CA SER A 45 1.41 11.46 -3.99
C SER A 45 2.72 11.31 -3.24
N GLY A 46 3.09 10.10 -2.89
CA GLY A 46 4.32 9.81 -2.18
C GLY A 46 4.85 8.43 -2.50
N ARG A 47 6.15 8.25 -2.29
CA ARG A 47 6.80 6.96 -2.37
C ARG A 47 7.49 6.67 -1.05
N GLU A 48 7.15 5.55 -0.45
CA GLU A 48 7.80 5.01 0.73
C GLU A 48 8.65 3.82 0.31
N ARG A 49 9.93 3.86 0.65
CA ARG A 49 10.84 2.77 0.35
C ARG A 49 11.75 2.55 1.55
N GLY A 50 11.93 1.29 1.92
CA GLY A 50 12.77 0.96 3.05
C GLY A 50 13.10 -0.52 3.13
N VAL A 51 14.05 -0.83 3.99
CA VAL A 51 14.42 -2.19 4.36
C VAL A 51 14.38 -2.32 5.88
N GLY A 52 13.73 -3.38 6.35
CA GLY A 52 13.78 -3.85 7.73
C GLY A 52 14.55 -5.16 7.80
N ILE A 53 15.39 -5.30 8.79
CA ILE A 53 16.20 -6.49 9.05
C ILE A 53 15.94 -6.93 10.47
N ARG A 54 15.39 -8.12 10.64
CA ARG A 54 15.18 -8.71 11.95
C ARG A 54 16.18 -9.83 12.17
N ILE A 55 16.84 -9.82 13.31
CA ILE A 55 17.87 -10.80 13.67
C ILE A 55 17.52 -11.37 15.02
N PHE A 56 17.49 -12.70 15.12
CA PHE A 56 17.37 -13.41 16.39
C PHE A 56 18.71 -13.99 16.79
N SER A 57 19.02 -13.91 18.08
CA SER A 57 20.19 -14.49 18.69
C SER A 57 19.78 -15.07 20.04
N GLY A 58 19.59 -16.37 20.13
CA GLY A 58 18.93 -17.04 21.25
C GLY A 58 17.50 -16.52 21.45
N LEU A 59 17.22 -15.97 22.62
CA LEU A 59 15.93 -15.37 22.98
C LEU A 59 15.85 -13.86 22.70
N GLN A 60 16.89 -13.26 22.15
CA GLN A 60 16.93 -11.84 21.84
C GLN A 60 16.57 -11.59 20.38
N SER A 61 15.78 -10.55 20.14
CA SER A 61 15.43 -10.08 18.80
C SER A 61 15.91 -8.64 18.62
N THR A 62 16.62 -8.38 17.55
CA THR A 62 17.01 -7.03 17.13
C THR A 62 16.31 -6.71 15.82
N TYR A 63 15.76 -5.50 15.72
CA TYR A 63 15.15 -4.99 14.49
C TYR A 63 15.84 -3.70 14.06
N LEU A 64 16.42 -3.74 12.88
CA LEU A 64 17.08 -2.63 12.22
C LEU A 64 16.25 -2.18 11.03
N HIS A 65 16.16 -0.89 10.77
CA HIS A 65 15.45 -0.39 9.59
C HIS A 65 16.07 0.90 9.05
N THR A 66 15.98 1.07 7.73
CA THR A 66 16.45 2.29 7.06
C THR A 66 15.69 2.53 5.76
N SER A 67 15.54 3.80 5.38
CA SER A 67 15.08 4.22 4.05
C SER A 67 16.23 4.30 3.03
N ASP A 68 17.48 4.33 3.48
CA ASP A 68 18.65 4.21 2.60
C ASP A 68 18.84 2.75 2.20
N CYS A 69 18.27 2.39 1.05
CA CYS A 69 18.37 1.04 0.49
C CYS A 69 19.66 0.79 -0.32
N SER A 70 20.65 1.67 -0.22
CA SER A 70 21.98 1.44 -0.81
C SER A 70 22.73 0.38 -0.02
N GLU A 71 23.63 -0.37 -0.68
CA GLU A 71 24.48 -1.36 0.00
C GLU A 71 25.25 -0.72 1.14
N LYS A 72 25.82 0.47 0.91
CA LYS A 72 26.56 1.23 1.92
C LYS A 72 25.70 1.60 3.12
N GLY A 73 24.51 2.18 2.91
CA GLY A 73 23.60 2.59 3.98
C GLY A 73 23.13 1.42 4.84
N ILE A 74 22.81 0.29 4.20
CA ILE A 74 22.39 -0.92 4.91
C ILE A 74 23.53 -1.48 5.76
N PHE A 75 24.74 -1.63 5.23
CA PHE A 75 25.86 -2.17 6.01
C PHE A 75 26.35 -1.20 7.10
N GLN A 76 26.21 0.10 6.89
CA GLN A 76 26.44 1.08 7.95
C GLN A 76 25.43 0.91 9.09
N LEU A 77 24.16 0.68 8.80
CA LEU A 77 23.15 0.37 9.80
C LEU A 77 23.48 -0.96 10.52
N MET A 78 23.80 -2.02 9.77
CA MET A 78 24.10 -3.34 10.33
C MET A 78 25.34 -3.33 11.23
N SER A 79 26.34 -2.48 10.94
CA SER A 79 27.51 -2.32 11.77
C SER A 79 27.22 -1.72 13.16
N SER A 80 26.06 -1.09 13.35
CA SER A 80 25.61 -0.64 14.68
C SER A 80 25.08 -1.77 15.57
N TRP A 81 24.80 -2.92 14.99
CA TRP A 81 24.45 -4.11 15.75
C TRP A 81 25.72 -4.80 16.28
N ASN A 82 25.82 -4.89 17.58
CA ASN A 82 27.02 -5.43 18.28
C ASN A 82 27.18 -6.96 18.15
N GLY A 83 26.40 -7.61 17.28
CA GLY A 83 26.40 -9.04 17.12
C GLY A 83 25.64 -9.77 18.23
N GLY A 84 25.47 -11.07 18.04
CA GLY A 84 24.82 -11.97 18.97
C GLY A 84 25.77 -13.10 19.39
N LYS A 85 25.34 -13.91 20.35
CA LYS A 85 25.98 -15.18 20.72
C LYS A 85 25.15 -16.34 20.16
N GLY A 86 24.93 -16.34 18.83
CA GLY A 86 24.23 -17.42 18.16
C GLY A 86 25.00 -18.74 18.30
N THR A 87 24.27 -19.80 18.51
CA THR A 87 24.83 -21.15 18.76
C THR A 87 24.42 -22.16 17.71
N ILE A 88 23.54 -21.76 16.78
CA ILE A 88 22.99 -22.66 15.74
C ILE A 88 23.96 -22.70 14.55
N PRO A 89 24.48 -23.88 14.16
CA PRO A 89 25.29 -24.01 12.97
C PRO A 89 24.46 -23.64 11.73
N ARG A 90 25.07 -22.88 10.84
CA ARG A 90 24.45 -22.50 9.57
C ARG A 90 24.36 -23.70 8.65
N GLU A 91 23.15 -24.06 8.22
CA GLU A 91 22.96 -24.83 6.98
C GLU A 91 23.04 -23.89 5.78
N SER A 92 23.50 -24.42 4.64
CA SER A 92 23.64 -23.63 3.42
C SER A 92 22.29 -23.07 2.98
N PHE A 93 22.20 -21.77 2.83
CA PHE A 93 21.04 -21.05 2.35
C PHE A 93 20.73 -21.48 0.90
N SER A 94 19.58 -22.10 0.68
CA SER A 94 19.05 -22.36 -0.64
C SER A 94 17.77 -21.54 -0.84
N VAL A 95 17.79 -20.63 -1.82
CA VAL A 95 16.59 -19.91 -2.22
C VAL A 95 15.61 -20.87 -2.86
N ASP A 96 14.64 -21.36 -2.11
CA ASP A 96 13.49 -22.03 -2.72
C ASP A 96 12.66 -20.96 -3.44
N ARG A 97 12.78 -20.92 -4.77
CA ARG A 97 12.02 -20.03 -5.63
C ARG A 97 10.55 -20.46 -5.64
N LYS A 98 9.87 -20.35 -4.54
CA LYS A 98 8.43 -20.22 -4.54
C LYS A 98 8.08 -18.82 -5.07
N THR A 99 8.49 -18.54 -6.30
CA THR A 99 7.79 -17.57 -7.10
C THR A 99 6.40 -18.13 -7.22
N GLY A 100 5.50 -17.67 -6.35
CA GLY A 100 4.09 -17.88 -6.61
C GLY A 100 3.91 -17.52 -8.08
N LYS A 101 3.23 -18.36 -8.84
CA LYS A 101 2.80 -18.04 -10.21
C LYS A 101 1.86 -16.85 -10.05
N GLY A 102 2.43 -15.67 -9.76
CA GLY A 102 1.72 -14.43 -9.75
C GLY A 102 1.11 -14.32 -11.14
N GLN A 103 -0.20 -14.38 -11.21
CA GLN A 103 -0.89 -13.96 -12.41
C GLN A 103 -0.25 -12.63 -12.78
N LYS A 104 0.21 -12.50 -14.02
CA LYS A 104 0.66 -11.22 -14.56
C LYS A 104 -0.58 -10.32 -14.62
N HIS A 105 -0.92 -9.71 -13.51
CA HIS A 105 -1.95 -8.68 -13.49
C HIS A 105 -1.30 -7.41 -14.05
N PHE A 106 -1.79 -6.97 -15.18
CA PHE A 106 -1.47 -5.65 -15.70
C PHE A 106 -2.35 -4.65 -14.95
N TRP A 107 -1.82 -4.12 -13.85
CA TRP A 107 -2.47 -3.08 -13.09
C TRP A 107 -2.37 -1.75 -13.85
N GLU A 108 -3.51 -1.08 -14.06
CA GLU A 108 -3.51 0.22 -14.71
C GLU A 108 -3.22 1.34 -13.70
N LYS A 109 -2.19 2.13 -14.00
CA LYS A 109 -1.92 3.41 -13.32
C LYS A 109 -2.52 4.54 -14.14
N ALA A 110 -3.69 5.04 -13.74
CA ALA A 110 -4.29 6.18 -14.40
C ALA A 110 -3.59 7.49 -14.01
N GLY A 111 -3.48 8.39 -14.99
CA GLY A 111 -3.05 9.76 -14.74
C GLY A 111 -4.06 10.54 -13.88
N MET A 112 -3.61 11.67 -13.33
CA MET A 112 -4.40 12.53 -12.44
C MET A 112 -5.71 12.97 -13.09
N GLU A 113 -5.67 13.37 -14.37
CA GLU A 113 -6.83 13.86 -15.10
C GLU A 113 -7.97 12.84 -15.14
N ARG A 114 -7.68 11.60 -15.49
CA ARG A 114 -8.67 10.52 -15.55
C ARG A 114 -9.26 10.19 -14.17
N LYS A 115 -8.44 10.26 -13.10
CA LYS A 115 -8.92 10.10 -11.73
C LYS A 115 -9.89 11.21 -11.35
N LEU A 116 -9.54 12.46 -11.63
CA LEU A 116 -10.39 13.62 -11.34
C LEU A 116 -11.69 13.59 -12.15
N GLU A 117 -11.64 13.20 -13.42
CA GLU A 117 -12.83 13.07 -14.26
C GLU A 117 -13.82 12.05 -13.68
N MET A 118 -13.35 10.85 -13.32
CA MET A 118 -14.16 9.82 -12.68
C MET A 118 -14.78 10.32 -11.37
N MET A 119 -14.00 11.00 -10.52
CA MET A 119 -14.48 11.53 -9.24
C MET A 119 -15.56 12.62 -9.45
N ARG A 120 -15.36 13.53 -10.42
CA ARG A 120 -16.33 14.58 -10.75
C ARG A 120 -17.64 14.00 -11.28
N ARG A 121 -17.59 13.00 -12.16
CA ARG A 121 -18.82 12.31 -12.64
C ARG A 121 -19.61 11.73 -11.46
N GLY A 122 -18.93 11.06 -10.52
CA GLY A 122 -19.58 10.56 -9.30
C GLY A 122 -20.21 11.68 -8.46
N ILE A 123 -19.48 12.79 -8.24
CA ILE A 123 -19.98 13.94 -7.49
C ILE A 123 -21.24 14.54 -8.16
N CYS A 124 -21.20 14.80 -9.47
CA CYS A 124 -22.34 15.34 -10.21
C CYS A 124 -23.55 14.39 -10.10
N ALA A 125 -23.37 13.11 -10.39
CA ALA A 125 -24.46 12.13 -10.33
C ALA A 125 -25.09 12.01 -8.93
N GLY A 126 -24.29 12.09 -7.87
CA GLY A 126 -24.79 12.10 -6.50
C GLY A 126 -25.54 13.39 -6.17
N LYS A 127 -24.99 14.54 -6.56
CA LYS A 127 -25.60 15.86 -6.32
C LYS A 127 -26.95 16.00 -7.05
N ASP A 128 -27.05 15.49 -8.26
CA ASP A 128 -28.26 15.58 -9.10
C ASP A 128 -29.36 14.58 -8.69
N THR A 129 -29.10 13.73 -7.67
CA THR A 129 -30.06 12.72 -7.23
C THR A 129 -31.30 13.34 -6.55
N ASP A 130 -31.09 14.36 -5.74
CA ASP A 130 -32.17 15.04 -5.00
C ASP A 130 -31.74 16.45 -4.57
N SER A 131 -32.70 17.37 -4.49
CA SER A 131 -32.46 18.75 -4.07
C SER A 131 -31.98 18.89 -2.61
N ALA A 132 -32.31 17.93 -1.76
CA ALA A 132 -31.83 17.88 -0.36
C ALA A 132 -30.33 17.60 -0.27
N ILE A 133 -29.70 17.06 -1.31
CA ILE A 133 -28.25 16.84 -1.32
C ILE A 133 -27.54 18.17 -1.47
N THR A 134 -27.04 18.70 -0.37
CA THR A 134 -26.35 20.00 -0.35
C THR A 134 -24.91 19.87 -0.82
N GLN A 135 -24.24 18.72 -0.53
CA GLN A 135 -22.85 18.54 -0.86
C GLN A 135 -22.50 17.06 -1.13
N MET A 136 -21.50 16.88 -1.99
CA MET A 136 -20.85 15.59 -2.23
C MET A 136 -19.33 15.70 -2.01
N ARG A 137 -18.75 14.69 -1.39
CA ARG A 137 -17.32 14.54 -1.22
C ARG A 137 -16.85 13.23 -1.86
N ALA A 138 -15.77 13.31 -2.62
CA ALA A 138 -15.11 12.14 -3.17
C ALA A 138 -13.67 12.07 -2.66
N LYS A 139 -13.26 10.91 -2.14
CA LYS A 139 -11.87 10.63 -1.77
C LYS A 139 -11.40 9.40 -2.54
N TYR A 140 -10.38 9.58 -3.35
CA TYR A 140 -9.73 8.50 -4.09
C TYR A 140 -8.37 8.19 -3.47
N ILE A 141 -8.10 6.92 -3.27
CA ILE A 141 -6.81 6.43 -2.76
C ILE A 141 -6.37 5.27 -3.65
N ASP A 142 -5.11 5.27 -4.06
CA ASP A 142 -4.47 4.09 -4.60
C ASP A 142 -3.10 3.83 -3.96
N MET A 143 -2.67 2.59 -4.07
CA MET A 143 -1.39 2.11 -3.57
C MET A 143 -0.86 1.04 -4.51
N ASP A 144 0.37 1.25 -4.96
CA ASP A 144 1.16 0.28 -5.73
C ASP A 144 2.35 -0.14 -4.86
N GLN A 145 2.33 -1.37 -4.36
CA GLN A 145 3.27 -1.87 -3.38
C GLN A 145 4.04 -3.08 -3.91
N TRP A 146 5.35 -2.97 -3.89
CA TRP A 146 6.27 -4.08 -4.09
C TRP A 146 6.88 -4.49 -2.75
N VAL A 147 6.78 -5.77 -2.43
CA VAL A 147 7.34 -6.36 -1.21
C VAL A 147 8.31 -7.47 -1.58
N THR A 148 9.44 -7.55 -0.88
CA THR A 148 10.34 -8.69 -0.93
C THR A 148 10.62 -9.14 0.49
N ILE A 149 10.45 -10.42 0.76
CA ILE A 149 10.76 -11.07 2.03
C ILE A 149 11.76 -12.17 1.76
N ALA A 150 12.82 -12.22 2.57
CA ALA A 150 13.79 -13.30 2.52
C ALA A 150 14.32 -13.59 3.92
N ASN A 151 14.65 -14.86 4.21
CA ASN A 151 15.20 -15.24 5.49
C ASN A 151 16.27 -16.32 5.35
N THR A 152 16.93 -16.61 6.45
CA THR A 152 18.02 -17.61 6.54
C THR A 152 17.53 -19.07 6.46
N GLU A 153 16.23 -19.33 6.48
CA GLU A 153 15.62 -20.65 6.26
C GLU A 153 15.28 -20.93 4.78
N GLY A 154 15.78 -20.10 3.87
CA GLY A 154 15.60 -20.28 2.43
C GLY A 154 14.34 -19.63 1.83
N VAL A 155 13.55 -18.90 2.59
CA VAL A 155 12.42 -18.15 2.04
C VAL A 155 12.93 -16.99 1.22
N PHE A 156 12.43 -16.88 -0.02
CA PHE A 156 12.58 -15.72 -0.87
C PHE A 156 11.28 -15.50 -1.64
N ALA A 157 10.49 -14.53 -1.20
CA ALA A 157 9.20 -14.20 -1.79
C ALA A 157 9.19 -12.77 -2.30
N ARG A 158 8.60 -12.56 -3.48
CA ARG A 158 8.29 -11.23 -4.03
C ARG A 158 6.82 -11.16 -4.32
N ASP A 159 6.22 -10.05 -3.95
CA ASP A 159 4.80 -9.81 -4.16
C ASP A 159 4.58 -8.39 -4.68
N HIS A 160 3.63 -8.26 -5.60
CA HIS A 160 3.20 -6.98 -6.14
C HIS A 160 1.71 -6.81 -5.85
N ARG A 161 1.37 -5.79 -5.09
CA ARG A 161 0.02 -5.50 -4.62
C ARG A 161 -0.41 -4.14 -5.08
N MET A 162 -1.49 -4.09 -5.83
CA MET A 162 -2.16 -2.85 -6.16
C MET A 162 -3.51 -2.80 -5.48
N LYS A 163 -3.85 -1.65 -4.91
CA LYS A 163 -5.13 -1.42 -4.23
C LYS A 163 -5.67 -0.07 -4.65
N THR A 164 -6.97 -0.03 -4.87
CA THR A 164 -7.65 1.22 -5.15
C THR A 164 -8.95 1.32 -4.37
N ARG A 165 -9.31 2.53 -3.95
CA ARG A 165 -10.57 2.79 -3.26
C ARG A 165 -11.08 4.19 -3.56
N LEU A 166 -12.39 4.27 -3.83
CA LEU A 166 -13.12 5.51 -3.97
C LEU A 166 -14.17 5.61 -2.85
N HIS A 167 -14.09 6.63 -2.02
CA HIS A 167 -15.12 6.96 -1.05
C HIS A 167 -15.98 8.10 -1.60
N LEU A 168 -17.29 7.89 -1.69
CA LEU A 168 -18.27 8.89 -2.07
C LEU A 168 -19.17 9.15 -0.86
N THR A 169 -19.15 10.37 -0.34
CA THR A 169 -19.96 10.80 0.81
C THR A 169 -20.96 11.84 0.34
N ALA A 170 -22.23 11.62 0.63
CA ALA A 170 -23.30 12.58 0.41
C ALA A 170 -23.70 13.25 1.73
N TYR A 171 -24.01 14.52 1.65
CA TYR A 171 -24.57 15.33 2.72
C TYR A 171 -25.95 15.82 2.28
N ALA A 172 -26.97 15.46 3.03
CA ALA A 172 -28.34 15.88 2.81
C ALA A 172 -28.79 16.81 3.94
N GLU A 173 -29.49 17.86 3.61
CA GLU A 173 -30.07 18.80 4.58
C GLU A 173 -31.55 18.98 4.30
N ALA A 174 -32.38 18.77 5.32
CA ALA A 174 -33.81 19.03 5.31
C ALA A 174 -34.29 19.41 6.70
N ASP A 175 -35.20 20.37 6.79
CA ASP A 175 -35.83 20.83 8.04
C ASP A 175 -34.86 21.19 9.16
N GLY A 176 -33.65 21.67 8.81
CA GLY A 176 -32.59 22.04 9.74
C GLY A 176 -31.73 20.89 10.25
N GLU A 177 -31.96 19.68 9.78
CA GLU A 177 -31.15 18.51 10.08
C GLU A 177 -30.21 18.18 8.93
N CYS A 178 -29.01 17.72 9.26
CA CYS A 178 -28.01 17.25 8.30
C CYS A 178 -27.79 15.76 8.48
N GLN A 179 -28.00 15.01 7.41
CA GLN A 179 -27.73 13.57 7.35
C GLN A 179 -26.57 13.29 6.40
N THR A 180 -25.80 12.26 6.72
CA THR A 180 -24.68 11.85 5.87
C THR A 180 -24.70 10.35 5.60
N SER A 181 -24.36 10.00 4.38
CA SER A 181 -24.15 8.60 4.01
C SER A 181 -22.93 8.46 3.11
N TYR A 182 -22.31 7.29 3.10
CA TYR A 182 -21.19 7.03 2.21
C TYR A 182 -21.23 5.64 1.61
N VAL A 183 -20.58 5.51 0.47
CA VAL A 183 -20.22 4.23 -0.16
C VAL A 183 -18.73 4.23 -0.51
N GLY A 184 -18.11 3.07 -0.50
CA GLY A 184 -16.66 2.96 -0.69
C GLY A 184 -16.26 1.79 -1.59
N PRO A 185 -16.58 1.81 -2.92
CA PRO A 185 -16.09 0.77 -3.81
C PRO A 185 -14.57 0.75 -3.86
N GLY A 186 -13.99 -0.45 -3.81
CA GLY A 186 -12.54 -0.65 -3.87
C GLY A 186 -12.19 -2.10 -4.14
N ALA A 187 -10.97 -2.31 -4.63
CA ALA A 187 -10.48 -3.63 -4.99
C ALA A 187 -8.97 -3.73 -4.86
N MET A 188 -8.47 -4.98 -4.84
CA MET A 188 -7.06 -5.31 -5.06
C MET A 188 -6.75 -5.30 -6.56
N LYS A 189 -6.94 -4.14 -7.19
CA LYS A 189 -6.77 -3.88 -8.63
C LYS A 189 -6.21 -2.47 -8.84
N GLY A 190 -5.84 -2.16 -10.08
CA GLY A 190 -5.54 -0.80 -10.53
C GLY A 190 -6.79 0.00 -10.87
N PHE A 191 -6.58 1.08 -11.64
CA PHE A 191 -7.67 1.98 -12.03
C PHE A 191 -8.71 1.31 -12.94
N GLU A 192 -8.35 0.25 -13.67
CA GLU A 192 -9.24 -0.56 -14.51
C GLU A 192 -10.45 -1.13 -13.73
N PHE A 193 -10.40 -1.15 -12.40
CA PHE A 193 -11.54 -1.52 -11.57
C PHE A 193 -12.73 -0.59 -11.80
N TYR A 194 -12.48 0.71 -12.00
CA TYR A 194 -13.55 1.71 -12.19
C TYR A 194 -14.19 1.67 -13.58
N ASP A 195 -13.55 1.01 -14.56
CA ASP A 195 -14.17 0.72 -15.85
C ASP A 195 -15.15 -0.47 -15.78
N GLN A 196 -15.11 -1.24 -14.69
CA GLN A 196 -15.94 -2.43 -14.47
C GLN A 196 -17.16 -2.17 -13.57
N ILE A 197 -17.27 -0.98 -13.00
CA ILE A 197 -18.36 -0.59 -12.09
C ILE A 197 -19.00 0.73 -12.53
N ASP A 198 -20.25 0.92 -12.15
CA ASP A 198 -20.96 2.19 -12.34
C ASP A 198 -20.71 3.10 -11.11
N VAL A 199 -19.71 3.98 -11.21
CA VAL A 199 -19.34 4.94 -10.15
C VAL A 199 -20.50 5.89 -9.86
N GLU A 200 -21.23 6.31 -10.87
CA GLU A 200 -22.37 7.22 -10.76
C GLU A 200 -23.55 6.55 -10.00
N ALA A 201 -23.77 5.25 -10.22
CA ALA A 201 -24.78 4.49 -9.44
C ALA A 201 -24.38 4.39 -7.96
N TYR A 202 -23.10 4.19 -7.64
CA TYR A 202 -22.62 4.24 -6.27
C TYR A 202 -22.84 5.61 -5.62
N ALA A 203 -22.59 6.69 -6.35
CA ALA A 203 -22.81 8.04 -5.85
C ALA A 203 -24.29 8.32 -5.57
N ARG A 204 -25.19 7.94 -6.51
CA ARG A 204 -26.64 8.01 -6.31
C ARG A 204 -27.12 7.20 -5.11
N LYS A 205 -26.54 6.02 -4.91
CA LYS A 205 -26.84 5.19 -3.73
C LYS A 205 -26.48 5.91 -2.42
N ALA A 206 -25.29 6.55 -2.35
CA ALA A 206 -24.90 7.34 -1.19
C ALA A 206 -25.88 8.49 -0.94
N ALA A 207 -26.26 9.21 -2.01
CA ALA A 207 -27.21 10.33 -1.93
C ALA A 207 -28.58 9.89 -1.43
N MET A 208 -29.14 8.82 -2.00
CA MET A 208 -30.44 8.26 -1.57
C MET A 208 -30.42 7.81 -0.11
N SER A 209 -29.33 7.19 0.35
CA SER A 209 -29.19 6.75 1.74
C SER A 209 -28.96 7.91 2.73
N ALA A 210 -28.47 9.06 2.28
CA ALA A 210 -28.34 10.24 3.11
C ALA A 210 -29.67 10.97 3.32
N LYS A 211 -30.60 10.84 2.36
CA LYS A 211 -31.93 11.44 2.39
C LYS A 211 -32.93 10.62 3.26
N ALA A 212 -32.72 9.28 3.39
CA ALA A 212 -33.62 8.38 4.11
C ALA A 212 -33.58 8.61 5.62
#